data_f1c18203276221479b0ffdbf0277e00b
#
_entry.id   f1c18203276221479b0ffdbf0277e00b
#
_cell.length_a   1.000
_cell.length_b   1.000
_cell.length_c   1.000
_cell.angle_alpha   90.00
_cell.angle_beta   90.00
_cell.angle_gamma   90.00
#
_symmetry.space_group_name_H-M   'P 1'
#
loop_
_entity.id
_entity.type
_entity.pdbx_description
1 polymer ?
#
loop_
_entity_poly.entity_id
_entity_poly.type
_entity_poly.pdbx_seq_one_letter_code
_entity_poly.pdbx_strand_id
1 'polypeptide(L)'
;MKINYQKKLDRLIAYHQSKGEVPTLLLHSCCAPCSSYCIEYLSNHFKITVLYFNPNIGEKSEYLKRRDEQKKLISKMKTKYEVKFIDGDYNPQDFYDAVNGFENEPERGKRCAICFALRLNYTGKVAEQIGADYFATTLTLSPLKNAHLINEIGKNIKCKSQYLCTDFKKKEGY
;
A
#
# COMPACT_ATOMS: atom_id res chain seq x y z
N MET A 1 -9.19 -22.76 6.90
CA MET A 1 -9.59 -21.69 7.85
C MET A 1 -9.33 -20.31 7.24
N LYS A 2 -10.31 -19.43 7.28
CA LYS A 2 -10.19 -18.09 6.72
C LYS A 2 -9.40 -17.19 7.67
N ILE A 3 -8.33 -16.56 7.15
CA ILE A 3 -7.49 -15.66 7.95
C ILE A 3 -8.20 -14.32 8.12
N ASN A 4 -8.27 -13.82 9.35
CA ASN A 4 -8.77 -12.48 9.64
C ASN A 4 -7.58 -11.52 9.78
N TYR A 5 -7.25 -10.85 8.67
CA TYR A 5 -6.10 -9.93 8.62
C TYR A 5 -6.31 -8.71 9.50
N GLN A 6 -7.56 -8.25 9.66
CA GLN A 6 -7.83 -7.10 10.52
C GLN A 6 -7.53 -7.41 11.99
N LYS A 7 -7.86 -8.62 12.45
CA LYS A 7 -7.51 -9.04 13.81
C LYS A 7 -6.01 -9.13 14.01
N LYS A 8 -5.27 -9.58 12.99
CA LYS A 8 -3.80 -9.60 13.06
C LYS A 8 -3.24 -8.19 13.21
N LEU A 9 -3.76 -7.25 12.46
CA LEU A 9 -3.35 -5.85 12.55
C LEU A 9 -3.69 -5.26 13.92
N ASP A 10 -4.90 -5.51 14.42
CA ASP A 10 -5.33 -5.01 15.73
C ASP A 10 -4.40 -5.52 16.85
N ARG A 11 -3.99 -6.79 16.79
CA ARG A 11 -3.05 -7.36 17.77
C ARG A 11 -1.69 -6.69 17.70
N LEU A 12 -1.20 -6.43 16.51
CA LEU A 12 0.09 -5.76 16.31
C LEU A 12 0.06 -4.34 16.88
N ILE A 13 -1.01 -3.61 16.61
CA ILE A 13 -1.21 -2.27 17.14
C ILE A 13 -1.24 -2.29 18.66
N ALA A 14 -2.00 -3.20 19.26
CA ALA A 14 -2.07 -3.37 20.72
C ALA A 14 -0.71 -3.67 21.32
N TYR A 15 0.09 -4.52 20.67
CA TYR A 15 1.45 -4.85 21.12
C TYR A 15 2.32 -3.60 21.19
N HIS A 16 2.36 -2.79 20.16
CA HIS A 16 3.16 -1.57 20.15
C HIS A 16 2.65 -0.53 21.13
N GLN A 17 1.34 -0.39 21.28
CA GLN A 17 0.75 0.52 22.26
C GLN A 17 1.14 0.15 23.67
N SER A 18 1.16 -1.16 24.00
CA SER A 18 1.54 -1.63 25.34
C SER A 18 2.99 -1.28 25.68
N LYS A 19 3.84 -1.10 24.68
CA LYS A 19 5.26 -0.74 24.85
C LYS A 19 5.51 0.77 24.68
N GLY A 20 4.50 1.56 24.41
CA GLY A 20 4.65 2.99 24.14
C GLY A 20 5.41 3.29 22.85
N GLU A 21 5.37 2.38 21.88
CA GLU A 21 6.08 2.51 20.61
C GLU A 21 5.18 3.02 19.50
N VAL A 22 5.74 3.88 18.63
CA VAL A 22 5.07 4.35 17.41
C VAL A 22 5.99 3.99 16.24
N PRO A 23 5.80 2.80 15.65
CA PRO A 23 6.68 2.36 14.56
C PRO A 23 6.46 3.16 13.27
N THR A 24 7.45 3.10 12.39
CA THR A 24 7.38 3.76 11.07
C THR A 24 6.77 2.80 10.05
N LEU A 25 5.98 3.38 9.14
CA LEU A 25 5.26 2.62 8.11
C LEU A 25 5.40 3.31 6.76
N LEU A 26 5.83 2.56 5.75
CA LEU A 26 5.73 3.00 4.37
C LEU A 26 4.45 2.42 3.77
N LEU A 27 3.52 3.30 3.40
CA LEU A 27 2.21 2.91 2.89
C LEU A 27 2.14 3.17 1.38
N HIS A 28 2.06 2.10 0.58
CA HIS A 28 1.83 2.21 -0.85
C HIS A 28 0.38 2.68 -1.09
N SER A 29 0.21 3.71 -1.91
CA SER A 29 -1.11 4.25 -2.25
C SER A 29 -1.38 4.14 -3.74
N CYS A 30 -2.57 3.66 -4.08
CA CYS A 30 -3.01 3.60 -5.47
C CYS A 30 -3.77 4.86 -5.90
N CYS A 31 -4.47 5.53 -4.99
CA CYS A 31 -5.21 6.76 -5.28
C CYS A 31 -5.62 7.45 -3.98
N ALA A 32 -5.96 8.75 -4.10
CA ALA A 32 -6.35 9.55 -2.95
C ALA A 32 -7.60 9.02 -2.22
N PRO A 33 -8.69 8.66 -2.92
CA PRO A 33 -9.88 8.17 -2.21
C PRO A 33 -9.63 6.92 -1.38
N CYS A 34 -8.83 5.97 -1.89
CA CYS A 34 -8.52 4.74 -1.17
C CYS A 34 -7.62 5.01 0.03
N SER A 35 -6.66 5.92 -0.12
CA SER A 35 -5.68 6.20 0.94
C SER A 35 -6.25 6.99 2.10
N SER A 36 -7.30 7.79 1.87
CA SER A 36 -7.88 8.68 2.89
C SER A 36 -8.23 7.92 4.17
N TYR A 37 -9.02 6.88 4.07
CA TYR A 37 -9.40 6.07 5.22
C TYR A 37 -8.20 5.37 5.85
N CYS A 38 -7.33 4.80 5.01
CA CYS A 38 -6.17 4.06 5.49
C CYS A 38 -5.23 4.96 6.29
N ILE A 39 -4.95 6.15 5.79
CA ILE A 39 -4.09 7.12 6.48
C ILE A 39 -4.74 7.57 7.78
N GLU A 40 -6.03 7.91 7.75
CA GLU A 40 -6.76 8.35 8.94
C GLU A 40 -6.68 7.30 10.05
N TYR A 41 -6.92 6.04 9.70
CA TYR A 41 -6.89 4.94 10.66
C TYR A 41 -5.47 4.67 11.17
N LEU A 42 -4.51 4.51 10.25
CA LEU A 42 -3.15 4.08 10.60
C LEU A 42 -2.30 5.18 11.23
N SER A 43 -2.57 6.45 10.91
CA SER A 43 -1.76 7.56 11.42
C SER A 43 -1.87 7.79 12.93
N ASN A 44 -2.88 7.18 13.57
CA ASN A 44 -2.98 7.19 15.03
C ASN A 44 -1.98 6.24 15.69
N HIS A 45 -1.44 5.29 14.94
CA HIS A 45 -0.62 4.19 15.48
C HIS A 45 0.77 4.13 14.87
N PHE A 46 0.99 4.76 13.73
CA PHE A 46 2.23 4.70 12.97
C PHE A 46 2.64 6.08 12.48
N LYS A 47 3.96 6.27 12.31
CA LYS A 47 4.51 7.42 11.58
C LYS A 47 4.58 7.02 10.12
N ILE A 48 3.71 7.60 9.29
CA ILE A 48 3.48 7.16 7.91
C ILE A 48 4.27 7.99 6.91
N THR A 49 4.89 7.29 5.95
CA THR A 49 5.33 7.86 4.68
C THR A 49 4.49 7.21 3.60
N VAL A 50 3.82 8.02 2.78
CA VAL A 50 3.03 7.51 1.66
C VAL A 50 3.92 7.41 0.43
N LEU A 51 3.93 6.24 -0.20
CA LEU A 51 4.62 6.01 -1.46
C LEU A 51 3.61 5.95 -2.58
N TYR A 52 3.72 6.84 -3.56
CA TYR A 52 2.91 6.81 -4.76
C TYR A 52 3.72 6.17 -5.88
N PHE A 53 3.42 4.91 -6.19
CA PHE A 53 4.09 4.15 -7.24
C PHE A 53 3.06 3.29 -7.97
N ASN A 54 2.67 3.73 -9.17
CA ASN A 54 1.62 3.09 -9.96
C ASN A 54 1.97 3.06 -11.44
N PRO A 55 2.94 2.23 -11.85
CA PRO A 55 3.36 2.15 -13.25
C PRO A 55 2.29 1.57 -14.17
N ASN A 56 1.25 0.98 -13.58
CA ASN A 56 0.08 0.46 -14.31
C ASN A 56 -0.79 1.57 -14.89
N ILE A 57 -0.61 2.83 -14.46
CA ILE A 57 -1.27 3.97 -15.09
C ILE A 57 -0.46 4.33 -16.33
N GLY A 58 -1.00 3.99 -17.51
CA GLY A 58 -0.25 4.11 -18.76
C GLY A 58 -0.07 5.54 -19.26
N GLU A 59 -0.99 6.45 -18.91
CA GLU A 59 -0.96 7.83 -19.36
C GLU A 59 -0.33 8.74 -18.33
N LYS A 60 0.75 9.42 -18.73
CA LYS A 60 1.53 10.27 -17.81
C LYS A 60 0.70 11.39 -17.19
N SER A 61 -0.17 12.03 -17.97
CA SER A 61 -1.01 13.12 -17.47
C SER A 61 -1.94 12.61 -16.36
N GLU A 62 -2.50 11.43 -16.52
CA GLU A 62 -3.35 10.82 -15.50
C GLU A 62 -2.56 10.46 -14.25
N TYR A 63 -1.35 9.91 -14.41
CA TYR A 63 -0.47 9.61 -13.29
C TYR A 63 -0.16 10.87 -12.48
N LEU A 64 0.24 11.94 -13.15
CA LEU A 64 0.58 13.20 -12.49
C LEU A 64 -0.61 13.82 -11.78
N LYS A 65 -1.78 13.76 -12.39
CA LYS A 65 -3.02 14.27 -11.79
C LYS A 65 -3.34 13.53 -10.48
N ARG A 66 -3.28 12.21 -10.50
CA ARG A 66 -3.54 11.39 -9.29
C ARG A 66 -2.48 11.58 -8.22
N ARG A 67 -1.22 11.74 -8.64
CA ARG A 67 -0.13 12.05 -7.71
C ARG A 67 -0.39 13.36 -6.98
N ASP A 68 -0.77 14.41 -7.72
CA ASP A 68 -1.02 15.72 -7.15
C ASP A 68 -2.25 15.72 -6.25
N GLU A 69 -3.27 14.97 -6.59
CA GLU A 69 -4.43 14.77 -5.73
C GLU A 69 -4.05 14.11 -4.40
N GLN A 70 -3.13 13.14 -4.45
CA GLN A 70 -2.64 12.47 -3.25
C GLN A 70 -1.86 13.44 -2.35
N LYS A 71 -0.98 14.26 -2.93
CA LYS A 71 -0.23 15.27 -2.19
C LYS A 71 -1.17 16.27 -1.52
N LYS A 72 -2.19 16.73 -2.26
CA LYS A 72 -3.18 17.68 -1.77
C LYS A 72 -3.96 17.10 -0.60
N LEU A 73 -4.38 15.83 -0.70
CA LEU A 73 -5.08 15.15 0.38
C LEU A 73 -4.23 15.14 1.65
N ILE A 74 -2.98 14.71 1.53
CA ILE A 74 -2.07 14.61 2.68
C ILE A 74 -1.88 16.00 3.34
N SER A 75 -1.73 17.05 2.52
CA SER A 75 -1.53 18.40 3.03
C SER A 75 -2.72 18.95 3.82
N LYS A 76 -3.91 18.42 3.56
CA LYS A 76 -5.15 18.86 4.22
C LYS A 76 -5.55 17.98 5.40
N MET A 77 -4.98 16.80 5.53
CA MET A 77 -5.32 15.89 6.63
C MET A 77 -4.71 16.36 7.92
N LYS A 78 -5.49 16.30 8.99
CA LYS A 78 -5.01 16.54 10.36
C LYS A 78 -4.71 15.18 10.98
N THR A 79 -3.44 14.89 11.16
CA THR A 79 -2.99 13.61 11.69
C THR A 79 -2.19 13.80 12.97
N LYS A 80 -2.18 12.77 13.82
CA LYS A 80 -1.43 12.80 15.08
C LYS A 80 0.07 12.97 14.85
N TYR A 81 0.59 12.30 13.80
CA TYR A 81 1.99 12.41 13.39
C TYR A 81 2.06 12.89 11.96
N GLU A 82 3.12 13.61 11.60
CA GLU A 82 3.31 14.09 10.24
C GLU A 82 3.32 12.94 9.24
N VAL A 83 2.56 13.08 8.16
CA VAL A 83 2.55 12.12 7.05
C VAL A 83 3.45 12.66 5.94
N LYS A 84 4.50 11.90 5.61
CA LYS A 84 5.44 12.26 4.55
C LYS A 84 5.01 11.64 3.23
N PHE A 85 5.58 12.11 2.14
CA PHE A 85 5.24 11.64 0.79
C PHE A 85 6.51 11.36 -0.01
N ILE A 86 6.51 10.22 -0.72
CA ILE A 86 7.55 9.86 -1.68
C ILE A 86 6.87 9.62 -3.03
N ASP A 87 7.37 10.31 -4.07
CA ASP A 87 6.96 10.06 -5.45
C ASP A 87 7.88 8.95 -5.99
N GLY A 88 7.31 7.80 -6.30
CA GLY A 88 8.06 6.69 -6.87
C GLY A 88 8.47 6.95 -8.32
N ASP A 89 9.42 6.18 -8.81
CA ASP A 89 9.90 6.32 -10.19
C ASP A 89 8.81 5.86 -11.16
N TYR A 90 8.23 6.81 -11.91
CA TYR A 90 7.19 6.49 -12.87
C TYR A 90 7.79 6.07 -14.19
N ASN A 91 7.69 4.79 -14.51
CA ASN A 91 8.04 4.22 -15.81
C ASN A 91 6.99 3.17 -16.18
N PRO A 92 5.97 3.52 -17.00
CA PRO A 92 4.91 2.57 -17.34
C PRO A 92 5.42 1.36 -18.12
N GLN A 93 6.60 1.46 -18.74
CA GLN A 93 7.20 0.32 -19.43
C GLN A 93 7.49 -0.84 -18.47
N ASP A 94 7.82 -0.54 -17.22
CA ASP A 94 8.03 -1.57 -16.19
C ASP A 94 6.78 -2.44 -16.02
N PHE A 95 5.60 -1.83 -16.04
CA PHE A 95 4.35 -2.57 -15.96
C PHE A 95 4.10 -3.39 -17.22
N TYR A 96 4.27 -2.78 -18.41
CA TYR A 96 4.04 -3.47 -19.67
C TYR A 96 4.99 -4.68 -19.84
N ASP A 97 6.24 -4.53 -19.47
CA ASP A 97 7.21 -5.61 -19.51
C ASP A 97 6.82 -6.75 -18.54
N ALA A 98 6.38 -6.39 -17.34
CA ALA A 98 6.00 -7.38 -16.32
C ALA A 98 4.79 -8.20 -16.73
N VAL A 99 3.79 -7.58 -17.38
CA VAL A 99 2.55 -8.26 -17.79
C VAL A 99 2.57 -8.76 -19.22
N ASN A 100 3.71 -8.71 -19.91
CA ASN A 100 3.84 -9.18 -21.28
C ASN A 100 3.44 -10.66 -21.37
N GLY A 101 2.53 -10.97 -22.29
CA GLY A 101 1.98 -12.31 -22.46
C GLY A 101 0.71 -12.58 -21.64
N PHE A 102 0.31 -11.66 -20.77
CA PHE A 102 -0.87 -11.80 -19.92
C PHE A 102 -1.96 -10.77 -20.20
N GLU A 103 -1.90 -10.07 -21.33
CA GLU A 103 -2.80 -8.96 -21.67
C GLU A 103 -4.27 -9.39 -21.76
N ASN A 104 -4.50 -10.65 -22.12
CA ASN A 104 -5.85 -11.21 -22.29
C ASN A 104 -6.38 -11.90 -21.03
N GLU A 105 -5.65 -11.86 -19.93
CA GLU A 105 -6.12 -12.45 -18.67
C GLU A 105 -7.31 -11.66 -18.12
N PRO A 106 -8.29 -12.34 -17.50
CA PRO A 106 -9.45 -11.66 -16.94
C PRO A 106 -9.07 -10.84 -15.70
N GLU A 107 -9.96 -9.96 -15.31
CA GLU A 107 -9.89 -9.27 -14.02
C GLU A 107 -9.68 -10.31 -12.90
N ARG A 108 -8.78 -10.02 -11.96
CA ARG A 108 -8.39 -10.89 -10.86
C ARG A 108 -7.56 -12.12 -11.29
N GLY A 109 -7.13 -12.17 -12.56
CA GLY A 109 -6.27 -13.23 -13.05
C GLY A 109 -4.79 -12.97 -12.82
N LYS A 110 -3.94 -13.66 -13.59
CA LYS A 110 -2.48 -13.59 -13.44
C LYS A 110 -1.91 -12.19 -13.65
N ARG A 111 -2.50 -11.40 -14.55
CA ARG A 111 -2.06 -10.03 -14.80
C ARG A 111 -2.19 -9.16 -13.55
N CYS A 112 -3.29 -9.29 -12.82
CA CYS A 112 -3.50 -8.55 -11.57
C CYS A 112 -2.50 -8.96 -10.50
N ALA A 113 -2.24 -10.26 -10.36
CA ALA A 113 -1.25 -10.78 -9.41
C ALA A 113 0.15 -10.21 -9.71
N ILE A 114 0.55 -10.19 -10.98
CA ILE A 114 1.84 -9.64 -11.40
C ILE A 114 1.91 -8.14 -11.08
N CYS A 115 0.83 -7.40 -11.33
CA CYS A 115 0.75 -5.98 -11.04
C CYS A 115 0.89 -5.70 -9.53
N PHE A 116 0.24 -6.50 -8.69
CA PHE A 116 0.37 -6.37 -7.23
C PHE A 116 1.81 -6.66 -6.80
N ALA A 117 2.41 -7.73 -7.33
CA ALA A 117 3.79 -8.10 -6.99
C ALA A 117 4.77 -6.99 -7.39
N LEU A 118 4.62 -6.42 -8.58
CA LEU A 118 5.46 -5.33 -9.05
C LEU A 118 5.45 -4.15 -8.09
N ARG A 119 4.24 -3.73 -7.69
CA ARG A 119 4.09 -2.58 -6.80
C ARG A 119 4.58 -2.86 -5.38
N LEU A 120 4.28 -4.06 -4.86
CA LEU A 120 4.68 -4.43 -3.50
C LEU A 120 6.18 -4.69 -3.38
N ASN A 121 6.80 -5.29 -4.40
CA ASN A 121 8.26 -5.47 -4.41
C ASN A 121 8.99 -4.13 -4.39
N TYR A 122 8.53 -3.17 -5.17
CA TYR A 122 9.09 -1.82 -5.16
C TYR A 122 8.91 -1.17 -3.79
N THR A 123 7.73 -1.31 -3.20
CA THR A 123 7.43 -0.76 -1.88
C THR A 123 8.36 -1.34 -0.81
N GLY A 124 8.56 -2.65 -0.81
CA GLY A 124 9.47 -3.30 0.13
C GLY A 124 10.91 -2.80 -0.02
N LYS A 125 11.35 -2.60 -1.26
CA LYS A 125 12.68 -2.08 -1.55
C LYS A 125 12.86 -0.66 -1.00
N VAL A 126 11.89 0.22 -1.23
CA VAL A 126 11.93 1.59 -0.72
C VAL A 126 11.85 1.60 0.80
N ALA A 127 11.01 0.74 1.39
CA ALA A 127 10.90 0.63 2.84
C ALA A 127 12.24 0.27 3.49
N GLU A 128 12.96 -0.66 2.89
CA GLU A 128 14.30 -1.03 3.36
C GLU A 128 15.28 0.14 3.23
N GLN A 129 15.23 0.87 2.11
CA GLN A 129 16.09 2.04 1.87
C GLN A 129 15.89 3.16 2.88
N ILE A 130 14.65 3.42 3.29
CA ILE A 130 14.35 4.48 4.25
C ILE A 130 14.34 3.99 5.70
N GLY A 131 14.58 2.71 5.93
CA GLY A 131 14.61 2.15 7.28
C GLY A 131 13.25 2.06 7.96
N ALA A 132 12.16 1.91 7.19
CA ALA A 132 10.83 1.76 7.76
C ALA A 132 10.70 0.43 8.49
N ASP A 133 10.01 0.42 9.63
CA ASP A 133 9.76 -0.81 10.39
C ASP A 133 8.81 -1.73 9.62
N TYR A 134 7.81 -1.14 8.98
CA TYR A 134 6.76 -1.88 8.25
C TYR A 134 6.50 -1.26 6.88
N PHE A 135 5.94 -2.07 5.99
CA PHE A 135 5.35 -1.57 4.75
C PHE A 135 3.99 -2.24 4.51
N ALA A 136 3.10 -1.51 3.86
CA ALA A 136 1.73 -1.96 3.60
C ALA A 136 1.20 -1.31 2.32
N THR A 137 -0.03 -1.63 1.97
CA THR A 137 -0.68 -1.08 0.77
C THR A 137 -2.14 -0.77 1.04
N THR A 138 -2.67 0.22 0.32
CA THR A 138 -4.10 0.55 0.32
C THR A 138 -4.90 -0.36 -0.63
N LEU A 139 -4.23 -1.22 -1.38
CA LEU A 139 -4.90 -2.09 -2.37
C LEU A 139 -5.94 -3.02 -1.75
N THR A 140 -5.77 -3.40 -0.49
CA THR A 140 -6.70 -4.29 0.20
C THR A 140 -8.04 -3.64 0.53
N LEU A 141 -8.17 -2.33 0.35
CA LEU A 141 -9.43 -1.62 0.56
C LEU A 141 -10.45 -1.92 -0.55
N SER A 142 -9.99 -2.06 -1.78
CA SER A 142 -10.87 -2.23 -2.93
C SER A 142 -11.67 -3.53 -2.87
N PRO A 143 -13.01 -3.48 -3.01
CA PRO A 143 -13.82 -4.69 -3.04
C PRO A 143 -13.55 -5.56 -4.28
N LEU A 144 -12.97 -4.97 -5.33
CA LEU A 144 -12.63 -5.68 -6.57
C LEU A 144 -11.31 -6.41 -6.49
N LYS A 145 -10.51 -6.20 -5.45
CA LYS A 145 -9.19 -6.80 -5.29
C LYS A 145 -9.19 -7.85 -4.20
N ASN A 146 -8.41 -8.91 -4.42
CA ASN A 146 -8.31 -10.04 -3.51
C ASN A 146 -7.30 -9.73 -2.39
N ALA A 147 -7.80 -9.37 -1.20
CA ALA A 147 -6.95 -9.04 -0.06
C ALA A 147 -6.05 -10.22 0.36
N HIS A 148 -6.57 -11.45 0.30
CA HIS A 148 -5.76 -12.63 0.64
C HIS A 148 -4.55 -12.77 -0.28
N LEU A 149 -4.76 -12.65 -1.60
CA LEU A 149 -3.69 -12.72 -2.59
C LEU A 149 -2.66 -11.62 -2.37
N ILE A 150 -3.12 -10.39 -2.17
CA ILE A 150 -2.24 -9.23 -1.94
C ILE A 150 -1.38 -9.47 -0.70
N ASN A 151 -1.97 -9.92 0.40
CA ASN A 151 -1.26 -10.17 1.64
C ASN A 151 -0.28 -11.34 1.51
N GLU A 152 -0.63 -12.39 0.77
CA GLU A 152 0.30 -13.50 0.51
C GLU A 152 1.50 -13.03 -0.30
N ILE A 153 1.29 -12.19 -1.31
CA ILE A 153 2.39 -11.61 -2.08
C ILE A 153 3.29 -10.76 -1.15
N GLY A 154 2.68 -9.90 -0.35
CA GLY A 154 3.44 -9.02 0.56
C GLY A 154 4.28 -9.80 1.56
N LYS A 155 3.70 -10.83 2.18
CA LYS A 155 4.39 -11.67 3.15
C LYS A 155 5.61 -12.39 2.58
N ASN A 156 5.61 -12.68 1.29
CA ASN A 156 6.69 -13.40 0.63
C ASN A 156 7.80 -12.49 0.11
N ILE A 157 7.67 -11.19 0.24
CA ILE A 157 8.71 -10.25 -0.16
C ILE A 157 9.84 -10.26 0.87
N LYS A 158 11.05 -10.50 0.39
CA LYS A 158 12.24 -10.56 1.24
C LYS A 158 12.87 -9.18 1.34
N CYS A 159 12.71 -8.53 2.48
CA CYS A 159 13.37 -7.27 2.80
C CYS A 159 13.46 -7.12 4.32
N LYS A 160 14.20 -6.12 4.78
CA LYS A 160 14.39 -5.89 6.23
C LYS A 160 13.14 -5.36 6.91
N SER A 161 12.28 -4.65 6.17
CA SER A 161 11.01 -4.17 6.69
C SER A 161 9.99 -5.31 6.71
N GLN A 162 9.12 -5.33 7.69
CA GLN A 162 8.08 -6.35 7.80
C GLN A 162 6.82 -5.91 7.06
N TYR A 163 6.23 -6.82 6.26
CA TYR A 163 4.96 -6.55 5.62
C TYR A 163 3.83 -6.56 6.66
N LEU A 164 2.99 -5.54 6.60
CA LEU A 164 1.83 -5.40 7.47
C LEU A 164 0.59 -5.88 6.74
N CYS A 165 0.03 -7.00 7.17
CA CYS A 165 -1.20 -7.55 6.60
C CYS A 165 -2.39 -6.67 6.96
N THR A 166 -3.23 -6.34 5.98
CA THR A 166 -4.40 -5.51 6.17
C THR A 166 -5.60 -6.06 5.41
N ASP A 167 -6.80 -5.72 5.88
CA ASP A 167 -8.03 -5.92 5.12
C ASP A 167 -9.01 -4.82 5.55
N PHE A 168 -8.85 -3.67 4.92
CA PHE A 168 -9.61 -2.47 5.31
C PHE A 168 -11.11 -2.58 5.04
N LYS A 169 -11.54 -3.54 4.21
CA LYS A 169 -12.96 -3.80 3.96
C LYS A 169 -13.69 -4.19 5.25
N LYS A 170 -12.98 -4.84 6.18
CA LYS A 170 -13.54 -5.31 7.46
C LYS A 170 -13.83 -4.18 8.45
N LYS A 171 -13.34 -2.97 8.17
CA LYS A 171 -13.52 -1.80 9.04
C LYS A 171 -14.39 -0.73 8.37
N GLU A 172 -15.25 -1.12 7.44
CA GLU A 172 -16.12 -0.17 6.75
C GLU A 172 -15.36 0.94 6.03
N GLY A 173 -14.17 0.60 5.47
CA GLY A 173 -13.28 1.56 4.87
C GLY A 173 -13.70 2.08 3.50
N TYR A 174 -14.79 1.63 2.96
CA TYR A 174 -15.27 2.11 1.67
C TYR A 174 -16.80 2.21 1.65
#